data_df99bbf9d1a9ad9f0d9819227d8c8724
#
_entry.id   df99bbf9d1a9ad9f0d9819227d8c8724
#
_cell.length_a   1.000
_cell.length_b   1.000
_cell.length_c   1.000
_cell.angle_alpha   90.00
_cell.angle_beta   90.00
_cell.angle_gamma   90.00
#
_symmetry.space_group_name_H-M   'P 1'
#
loop_
_entity.id
_entity.type
_entity.pdbx_description
1 polymer ?
#
loop_
_entity_poly.entity_id
_entity_poly.type
_entity_poly.pdbx_seq_one_letter_code
_entity_poly.pdbx_strand_id
1 'polypeptide(L)'
;MDKPTSRTVPDLLDAFADRQPDRPFIIDGEHCLTYVAFRDAVRDHAKGLLSIGATRGDRIAILMGNRAEWLIAYFATMTIGAEVVALNTMATARELAYQLSHAEVTVIVFEPQYRDRDFVAVLGEVQNEHGLDPLPKFLPVDTGPAGAVTFKELPELGTRIGDDMLTAAQSVIRPEDTACILYTSGSTALPKGVPLHHWAMIDNAWSIGERQHLTPDDRLWLGVALFWSYGCVNALFALMTHGGTIVLQHHFEPGEALRLIERERCTVFYGTAAMSRPMLEHPERLERDLSSLRTGTTIGTPEQVQLVVDLGAQEICNVYGLTEAFGN
;
A
#
# COMPACT_ATOMS: atom_id res chain seq x y z
N MET A 1 -2.80 22.00 7.12
CA MET A 1 -3.22 21.18 8.29
C MET A 1 -2.05 21.12 9.26
N ASP A 2 -2.27 20.95 10.58
CA ASP A 2 -1.14 20.83 11.50
C ASP A 2 -0.49 19.45 11.36
N LYS A 3 0.83 19.38 11.59
CA LYS A 3 1.58 18.12 11.56
C LYS A 3 0.96 17.11 12.53
N PRO A 4 0.74 15.86 12.11
CA PRO A 4 0.24 14.82 13.01
C PRO A 4 1.16 14.64 14.22
N THR A 5 0.57 14.52 15.40
CA THR A 5 1.29 14.18 16.65
C THR A 5 1.48 12.69 16.80
N SER A 6 0.70 11.88 16.08
CA SER A 6 0.81 10.42 16.04
C SER A 6 2.18 9.99 15.55
N ARG A 7 2.77 9.01 16.24
CA ARG A 7 4.12 8.51 15.93
C ARG A 7 4.11 7.08 15.44
N THR A 8 2.98 6.38 15.54
CA THR A 8 2.77 5.05 14.99
C THR A 8 1.69 5.10 13.92
N VAL A 9 1.74 4.18 12.96
CA VAL A 9 0.76 4.13 11.86
C VAL A 9 -0.66 3.82 12.37
N PRO A 10 -0.86 2.90 13.33
CA PRO A 10 -2.18 2.68 13.91
C PRO A 10 -2.76 3.94 14.58
N ASP A 11 -1.95 4.65 15.37
CA ASP A 11 -2.39 5.89 16.03
C ASP A 11 -2.74 6.99 15.02
N LEU A 12 -2.00 7.03 13.89
CA LEU A 12 -2.30 7.96 12.80
C LEU A 12 -3.66 7.65 12.18
N LEU A 13 -3.97 6.38 11.94
CA LEU A 13 -5.26 5.96 11.40
C LEU A 13 -6.40 6.29 12.36
N ASP A 14 -6.25 5.97 13.65
CA ASP A 14 -7.25 6.27 14.67
C ASP A 14 -7.51 7.77 14.75
N ALA A 15 -6.46 8.60 14.77
CA ALA A 15 -6.59 10.06 14.84
C ALA A 15 -7.33 10.66 13.63
N PHE A 16 -7.12 10.16 12.43
CA PHE A 16 -7.83 10.63 11.23
C PHE A 16 -9.27 10.10 11.17
N ALA A 17 -9.51 8.85 11.58
CA ALA A 17 -10.86 8.29 11.66
C ALA A 17 -11.73 9.02 12.68
N ASP A 18 -11.15 9.47 13.81
CA ASP A 18 -11.87 10.24 14.82
C ASP A 18 -12.11 11.70 14.38
N ARG A 19 -11.16 12.29 13.65
CA ARG A 19 -11.22 13.69 13.19
C ARG A 19 -12.17 13.91 12.03
N GLN A 20 -12.23 12.95 11.09
CA GLN A 20 -12.99 13.06 9.85
C GLN A 20 -13.62 11.72 9.43
N PRO A 21 -14.50 11.13 10.28
CA PRO A 21 -15.00 9.76 10.16
C PRO A 21 -15.63 9.46 8.79
N ASP A 22 -16.45 10.39 8.30
CA ASP A 22 -17.28 10.19 7.10
C ASP A 22 -16.56 10.59 5.79
N ARG A 23 -15.33 11.09 5.89
CA ARG A 23 -14.59 11.48 4.69
C ARG A 23 -14.10 10.25 3.93
N PRO A 24 -14.24 10.20 2.58
CA PRO A 24 -13.64 9.14 1.78
C PRO A 24 -12.13 9.04 2.02
N PHE A 25 -11.64 7.84 2.28
CA PHE A 25 -10.20 7.57 2.36
C PHE A 25 -9.74 6.72 1.18
N ILE A 26 -10.41 5.61 0.91
CA ILE A 26 -10.07 4.69 -0.19
C ILE A 26 -11.24 4.58 -1.15
N ILE A 27 -10.97 4.75 -2.45
CA ILE A 27 -11.90 4.44 -3.54
C ILE A 27 -11.26 3.34 -4.37
N ASP A 28 -11.96 2.21 -4.48
CA ASP A 28 -11.56 1.03 -5.24
C ASP A 28 -12.74 0.60 -6.13
N GLY A 29 -12.70 0.95 -7.40
CA GLY A 29 -13.82 0.75 -8.34
C GLY A 29 -15.06 1.52 -7.90
N GLU A 30 -16.12 0.77 -7.57
CA GLU A 30 -17.39 1.31 -7.05
C GLU A 30 -17.43 1.34 -5.51
N HIS A 31 -16.41 0.80 -4.85
CA HIS A 31 -16.33 0.74 -3.38
C HIS A 31 -15.64 1.98 -2.84
N CYS A 32 -16.29 2.60 -1.85
CA CYS A 32 -15.74 3.73 -1.13
C CYS A 32 -15.70 3.41 0.36
N LEU A 33 -14.50 3.41 0.93
CA LEU A 33 -14.29 3.31 2.38
C LEU A 33 -13.98 4.69 2.94
N THR A 34 -14.80 5.15 3.87
CA THR A 34 -14.50 6.33 4.67
C THR A 34 -13.38 6.04 5.66
N TYR A 35 -12.79 7.07 6.28
CA TYR A 35 -11.74 6.87 7.29
C TYR A 35 -12.21 5.95 8.43
N VAL A 36 -13.44 6.13 8.95
CA VAL A 36 -13.97 5.25 10.00
C VAL A 36 -14.21 3.84 9.47
N ALA A 37 -14.80 3.68 8.29
CA ALA A 37 -15.05 2.35 7.73
C ALA A 37 -13.75 1.59 7.43
N PHE A 38 -12.71 2.30 6.97
CA PHE A 38 -11.40 1.71 6.74
C PHE A 38 -10.74 1.30 8.07
N ARG A 39 -10.74 2.17 9.09
CA ARG A 39 -10.23 1.84 10.42
C ARG A 39 -10.92 0.60 11.00
N ASP A 40 -12.25 0.55 10.91
CA ASP A 40 -13.02 -0.56 11.46
C ASP A 40 -12.69 -1.87 10.72
N ALA A 41 -12.60 -1.84 9.39
CA ALA A 41 -12.13 -2.99 8.61
C ALA A 41 -10.71 -3.42 9.00
N VAL A 42 -9.79 -2.48 9.21
CA VAL A 42 -8.42 -2.76 9.68
C VAL A 42 -8.45 -3.45 11.05
N ARG A 43 -9.25 -2.94 12.00
CA ARG A 43 -9.37 -3.52 13.35
C ARG A 43 -9.94 -4.93 13.34
N ASP A 44 -10.96 -5.17 12.52
CA ASP A 44 -11.56 -6.50 12.37
C ASP A 44 -10.59 -7.52 11.80
N HIS A 45 -9.83 -7.15 10.75
CA HIS A 45 -8.79 -8.01 10.19
C HIS A 45 -7.60 -8.18 11.14
N ALA A 46 -7.23 -7.16 11.91
CA ALA A 46 -6.19 -7.25 12.93
C ALA A 46 -6.58 -8.27 14.03
N LYS A 47 -7.82 -8.26 14.50
CA LYS A 47 -8.35 -9.30 15.40
C LYS A 47 -8.32 -10.67 14.74
N GLY A 48 -8.66 -10.74 13.45
CA GLY A 48 -8.56 -11.98 12.67
C GLY A 48 -7.13 -12.53 12.63
N LEU A 49 -6.13 -11.68 12.38
CA LEU A 49 -4.72 -12.06 12.42
C LEU A 49 -4.30 -12.59 13.80
N LEU A 50 -4.71 -11.91 14.88
CA LEU A 50 -4.48 -12.40 16.25
C LEU A 50 -5.13 -13.78 16.46
N SER A 51 -6.36 -13.99 15.95
CA SER A 51 -7.10 -15.26 16.13
C SER A 51 -6.43 -16.46 15.47
N ILE A 52 -5.68 -16.24 14.40
CA ILE A 52 -4.89 -17.29 13.73
C ILE A 52 -3.47 -17.41 14.31
N GLY A 53 -3.16 -16.66 15.37
CA GLY A 53 -1.91 -16.74 16.12
C GLY A 53 -0.79 -15.82 15.63
N ALA A 54 -1.08 -14.84 14.79
CA ALA A 54 -0.10 -13.80 14.46
C ALA A 54 0.12 -12.89 15.67
N THR A 55 1.36 -12.48 15.91
CA THR A 55 1.76 -11.69 17.08
C THR A 55 2.74 -10.58 16.71
N ARG A 56 3.04 -9.71 17.68
CA ARG A 56 4.06 -8.67 17.52
C ARG A 56 5.40 -9.26 17.09
N GLY A 57 6.01 -8.65 16.09
CA GLY A 57 7.31 -9.06 15.53
C GLY A 57 7.22 -10.16 14.47
N ASP A 58 6.04 -10.78 14.26
CA ASP A 58 5.82 -11.63 13.11
C ASP A 58 5.93 -10.83 11.81
N ARG A 59 6.32 -11.49 10.72
CA ARG A 59 6.40 -10.89 9.40
C ARG A 59 5.30 -11.43 8.50
N ILE A 60 4.44 -10.51 8.07
CA ILE A 60 3.28 -10.82 7.23
C ILE A 60 3.53 -10.26 5.83
N ALA A 61 3.66 -11.16 4.87
CA ALA A 61 3.87 -10.78 3.47
C ALA A 61 2.56 -10.44 2.77
N ILE A 62 2.59 -9.46 1.86
CA ILE A 62 1.48 -9.08 0.99
C ILE A 62 1.91 -9.23 -0.46
N LEU A 63 1.18 -10.07 -1.22
CA LEU A 63 1.44 -10.36 -2.64
C LEU A 63 0.16 -10.18 -3.45
N MET A 64 -0.15 -8.97 -3.85
CA MET A 64 -1.34 -8.63 -4.65
C MET A 64 -1.21 -7.28 -5.35
N GLY A 65 -2.11 -7.00 -6.28
CA GLY A 65 -2.25 -5.69 -6.94
C GLY A 65 -2.77 -4.59 -6.00
N ASN A 66 -2.91 -3.38 -6.54
CA ASN A 66 -3.44 -2.25 -5.77
C ASN A 66 -4.94 -2.42 -5.55
N ARG A 67 -5.35 -2.83 -4.38
CA ARG A 67 -6.74 -3.02 -3.99
C ARG A 67 -6.94 -2.68 -2.51
N ALA A 68 -8.18 -2.48 -2.10
CA ALA A 68 -8.50 -2.11 -0.73
C ALA A 68 -7.96 -3.13 0.29
N GLU A 69 -8.03 -4.42 -0.03
CA GLU A 69 -7.52 -5.50 0.84
C GLU A 69 -6.01 -5.44 1.03
N TRP A 70 -5.25 -4.93 0.04
CA TRP A 70 -3.81 -4.68 0.22
C TRP A 70 -3.58 -3.69 1.37
N LEU A 71 -4.32 -2.58 1.35
CA LEU A 71 -4.22 -1.54 2.38
C LEU A 71 -4.75 -2.03 3.73
N ILE A 72 -5.85 -2.78 3.75
CA ILE A 72 -6.39 -3.37 4.98
C ILE A 72 -5.36 -4.33 5.60
N ALA A 73 -4.76 -5.21 4.81
CA ALA A 73 -3.73 -6.13 5.28
C ALA A 73 -2.50 -5.38 5.81
N TYR A 74 -2.08 -4.32 5.11
CA TYR A 74 -0.94 -3.48 5.47
C TYR A 74 -1.14 -2.82 6.84
N PHE A 75 -2.27 -2.17 7.05
CA PHE A 75 -2.59 -1.50 8.32
C PHE A 75 -2.93 -2.50 9.44
N ALA A 76 -3.65 -3.58 9.15
CA ALA A 76 -4.00 -4.61 10.14
C ALA A 76 -2.75 -5.30 10.72
N THR A 77 -1.76 -5.58 9.85
CA THR A 77 -0.45 -6.11 10.27
C THR A 77 0.24 -5.16 11.24
N MET A 78 0.33 -3.88 10.89
CA MET A 78 0.96 -2.88 11.76
C MET A 78 0.19 -2.68 13.06
N THR A 79 -1.15 -2.84 13.06
CA THR A 79 -2.01 -2.63 14.24
C THR A 79 -1.77 -3.68 15.33
N ILE A 80 -1.30 -4.86 14.98
CA ILE A 80 -0.90 -5.89 15.95
C ILE A 80 0.60 -5.85 16.28
N GLY A 81 1.34 -4.87 15.76
CA GLY A 81 2.79 -4.75 15.95
C GLY A 81 3.60 -5.78 15.16
N ALA A 82 3.01 -6.41 14.14
CA ALA A 82 3.72 -7.23 13.18
C ALA A 82 4.32 -6.37 12.05
N GLU A 83 5.31 -6.89 11.35
CA GLU A 83 6.05 -6.21 10.30
C GLU A 83 5.52 -6.62 8.92
N VAL A 84 5.20 -5.65 8.06
CA VAL A 84 4.77 -5.95 6.69
C VAL A 84 5.97 -6.28 5.81
N VAL A 85 5.86 -7.30 4.96
CA VAL A 85 6.79 -7.58 3.86
C VAL A 85 6.03 -7.38 2.54
N ALA A 86 6.23 -6.25 1.87
CA ALA A 86 5.56 -5.98 0.60
C ALA A 86 6.31 -6.67 -0.54
N LEU A 87 5.68 -7.66 -1.16
CA LEU A 87 6.28 -8.48 -2.21
C LEU A 87 5.95 -7.95 -3.61
N ASN A 88 6.96 -7.96 -4.48
CA ASN A 88 6.80 -7.56 -5.87
C ASN A 88 5.97 -8.59 -6.64
N THR A 89 4.84 -8.17 -7.19
CA THR A 89 3.98 -9.03 -8.01
C THR A 89 4.63 -9.52 -9.31
N MET A 90 5.78 -8.96 -9.70
CA MET A 90 6.56 -9.41 -10.86
C MET A 90 7.71 -10.35 -10.49
N ALA A 91 7.94 -10.60 -9.20
CA ALA A 91 9.03 -11.46 -8.73
C ALA A 91 8.86 -12.91 -9.21
N THR A 92 9.98 -13.55 -9.53
CA THR A 92 10.01 -15.00 -9.85
C THR A 92 9.79 -15.85 -8.59
N ALA A 93 9.43 -17.12 -8.75
CA ALA A 93 9.29 -18.05 -7.63
C ALA A 93 10.58 -18.11 -6.78
N ARG A 94 11.74 -18.10 -7.43
CA ARG A 94 13.06 -18.08 -6.76
C ARG A 94 13.28 -16.82 -5.92
N GLU A 95 12.91 -15.65 -6.45
CA GLU A 95 13.02 -14.38 -5.71
C GLU A 95 12.05 -14.33 -4.54
N LEU A 96 10.81 -14.81 -4.73
CA LEU A 96 9.83 -14.92 -3.65
C LEU A 96 10.33 -15.89 -2.55
N ALA A 97 10.84 -17.05 -2.92
CA ALA A 97 11.40 -18.02 -1.97
C ALA A 97 12.51 -17.39 -1.11
N TYR A 98 13.43 -16.66 -1.78
CA TYR A 98 14.49 -15.95 -1.08
C TYR A 98 13.93 -14.89 -0.12
N GLN A 99 12.99 -14.04 -0.56
CA GLN A 99 12.43 -12.97 0.25
C GLN A 99 11.65 -13.52 1.45
N LEU A 100 10.85 -14.56 1.24
CA LEU A 100 10.06 -15.22 2.28
C LEU A 100 10.95 -15.87 3.35
N SER A 101 12.00 -16.56 2.92
CA SER A 101 12.98 -17.17 3.83
C SER A 101 13.82 -16.12 4.56
N HIS A 102 14.38 -15.14 3.82
CA HIS A 102 15.25 -14.10 4.39
C HIS A 102 14.51 -13.21 5.39
N ALA A 103 13.24 -12.92 5.13
CA ALA A 103 12.40 -12.16 6.05
C ALA A 103 11.73 -13.03 7.12
N GLU A 104 11.92 -14.36 7.11
CA GLU A 104 11.26 -15.29 8.05
C GLU A 104 9.74 -15.05 8.11
N VAL A 105 9.10 -15.00 6.95
CA VAL A 105 7.67 -14.70 6.83
C VAL A 105 6.83 -15.81 7.46
N THR A 106 5.87 -15.43 8.33
CA THR A 106 4.99 -16.39 9.03
C THR A 106 3.60 -16.50 8.39
N VAL A 107 3.16 -15.45 7.68
CA VAL A 107 1.87 -15.41 6.99
C VAL A 107 2.04 -14.73 5.64
N ILE A 108 1.37 -15.23 4.60
CA ILE A 108 1.28 -14.57 3.29
C ILE A 108 -0.19 -14.30 2.98
N VAL A 109 -0.53 -13.01 2.82
CA VAL A 109 -1.81 -12.57 2.26
C VAL A 109 -1.60 -12.34 0.78
N PHE A 110 -2.34 -13.02 -0.08
CA PHE A 110 -2.10 -12.96 -1.51
C PHE A 110 -3.37 -12.99 -2.35
N GLU A 111 -3.33 -12.36 -3.51
CA GLU A 111 -4.36 -12.44 -4.54
C GLU A 111 -4.10 -13.71 -5.38
N PRO A 112 -5.03 -14.67 -5.45
CA PRO A 112 -4.79 -15.94 -6.15
C PRO A 112 -4.45 -15.77 -7.62
N GLN A 113 -5.11 -14.82 -8.29
CA GLN A 113 -4.89 -14.50 -9.70
C GLN A 113 -4.67 -13.00 -9.86
N TYR A 114 -3.52 -12.60 -10.37
CA TYR A 114 -3.20 -11.22 -10.68
C TYR A 114 -2.74 -11.09 -12.13
N ARG A 115 -3.55 -10.44 -12.98
CA ARG A 115 -3.34 -10.38 -14.43
C ARG A 115 -3.21 -11.79 -15.02
N ASP A 116 -2.07 -12.07 -15.65
CA ASP A 116 -1.70 -13.36 -16.26
C ASP A 116 -0.96 -14.30 -15.28
N ARG A 117 -0.81 -13.91 -14.02
CA ARG A 117 -0.06 -14.69 -13.02
C ARG A 117 -0.98 -15.42 -12.07
N ASP A 118 -0.80 -16.74 -11.98
CA ASP A 118 -1.40 -17.62 -10.99
C ASP A 118 -0.47 -17.74 -9.78
N PHE A 119 -0.77 -16.98 -8.71
CA PHE A 119 0.04 -17.01 -7.50
C PHE A 119 -0.18 -18.27 -6.66
N VAL A 120 -1.27 -19.02 -6.85
CA VAL A 120 -1.43 -20.33 -6.24
C VAL A 120 -0.37 -21.28 -6.80
N ALA A 121 -0.20 -21.30 -8.12
CA ALA A 121 0.83 -22.12 -8.79
C ALA A 121 2.24 -21.65 -8.41
N VAL A 122 2.51 -20.33 -8.45
CA VAL A 122 3.84 -19.77 -8.09
C VAL A 122 4.23 -20.09 -6.65
N LEU A 123 3.31 -19.94 -5.68
CA LEU A 123 3.58 -20.28 -4.28
C LEU A 123 3.70 -21.79 -4.07
N GLY A 124 3.00 -22.58 -4.87
CA GLY A 124 3.19 -24.04 -4.93
C GLY A 124 4.60 -24.43 -5.40
N GLU A 125 5.14 -23.74 -6.42
CA GLU A 125 6.53 -23.91 -6.88
C GLU A 125 7.51 -23.51 -5.76
N VAL A 126 7.30 -22.36 -5.11
CA VAL A 126 8.11 -21.92 -3.97
C VAL A 126 8.17 -22.97 -2.87
N GLN A 127 7.03 -23.57 -2.53
CA GLN A 127 6.95 -24.60 -1.50
C GLN A 127 7.68 -25.89 -1.90
N ASN A 128 7.46 -26.37 -3.13
CA ASN A 128 7.94 -27.68 -3.57
C ASN A 128 9.40 -27.69 -4.01
N GLU A 129 9.87 -26.60 -4.65
CA GLU A 129 11.18 -26.58 -5.29
C GLU A 129 12.23 -25.81 -4.48
N HIS A 130 11.81 -24.88 -3.60
CA HIS A 130 12.70 -24.00 -2.86
C HIS A 130 12.74 -24.26 -1.35
N GLY A 131 11.94 -25.21 -0.84
CA GLY A 131 12.09 -25.79 0.49
C GLY A 131 11.99 -24.80 1.65
N LEU A 132 10.92 -24.00 1.70
CA LEU A 132 10.65 -23.12 2.85
C LEU A 132 10.34 -23.96 4.09
N ASP A 133 11.11 -23.74 5.17
CA ASP A 133 10.89 -24.38 6.47
C ASP A 133 11.19 -23.35 7.59
N PRO A 134 10.22 -22.98 8.44
CA PRO A 134 8.80 -23.39 8.38
C PRO A 134 8.04 -22.75 7.21
N LEU A 135 6.97 -23.44 6.76
CA LEU A 135 6.06 -22.88 5.77
C LEU A 135 5.21 -21.77 6.41
N PRO A 136 5.07 -20.60 5.75
CA PRO A 136 4.14 -19.58 6.19
C PRO A 136 2.69 -20.04 6.01
N LYS A 137 1.77 -19.45 6.79
CA LYS A 137 0.33 -19.61 6.56
C LYS A 137 -0.07 -18.88 5.30
N PHE A 138 -0.76 -19.54 4.39
CA PHE A 138 -1.27 -18.97 3.16
C PHE A 138 -2.70 -18.47 3.37
N LEU A 139 -2.91 -17.16 3.18
CA LEU A 139 -4.21 -16.48 3.25
C LEU A 139 -4.56 -15.89 1.87
N PRO A 140 -5.21 -16.65 1.00
CA PRO A 140 -5.74 -16.06 -0.24
C PRO A 140 -6.80 -15.01 0.08
N VAL A 141 -6.92 -13.96 -0.72
CA VAL A 141 -7.85 -12.86 -0.41
C VAL A 141 -9.29 -13.33 -0.46
N ASP A 142 -9.71 -13.92 -1.59
CA ASP A 142 -11.12 -14.23 -1.86
C ASP A 142 -11.42 -15.72 -1.89
N THR A 143 -10.64 -16.48 -2.64
CA THR A 143 -10.85 -17.91 -2.88
C THR A 143 -9.53 -18.66 -2.75
N GLY A 144 -9.56 -19.82 -2.14
CA GLY A 144 -8.38 -20.65 -1.94
C GLY A 144 -8.68 -22.14 -2.10
N PRO A 145 -7.67 -23.00 -1.92
CA PRO A 145 -7.87 -24.45 -1.84
C PRO A 145 -8.93 -24.81 -0.81
N ALA A 146 -9.61 -25.93 -1.02
CA ALA A 146 -10.66 -26.40 -0.11
C ALA A 146 -10.15 -26.49 1.34
N GLY A 147 -10.82 -25.79 2.26
CA GLY A 147 -10.47 -25.74 3.69
C GLY A 147 -9.40 -24.69 4.05
N ALA A 148 -8.89 -23.91 3.11
CA ALA A 148 -8.03 -22.78 3.43
C ALA A 148 -8.87 -21.63 4.02
N VAL A 149 -8.37 -21.02 5.08
CA VAL A 149 -8.90 -19.75 5.59
C VAL A 149 -8.53 -18.66 4.59
N THR A 150 -9.50 -17.81 4.25
CA THR A 150 -9.27 -16.64 3.38
C THR A 150 -9.09 -15.37 4.20
N PHE A 151 -8.49 -14.35 3.58
CA PHE A 151 -8.36 -13.04 4.22
C PHE A 151 -9.74 -12.42 4.53
N LYS A 152 -10.73 -12.62 3.66
CA LYS A 152 -12.11 -12.16 3.88
C LYS A 152 -12.80 -12.79 5.09
N GLU A 153 -12.38 -13.97 5.52
CA GLU A 153 -12.96 -14.67 6.70
C GLU A 153 -12.33 -14.22 8.02
N LEU A 154 -11.20 -13.47 7.97
CA LEU A 154 -10.52 -13.00 9.19
C LEU A 154 -11.41 -12.20 10.14
N PRO A 155 -12.29 -11.27 9.68
CA PRO A 155 -13.21 -10.56 10.58
C PRO A 155 -14.10 -11.48 11.39
N GLU A 156 -14.65 -12.55 10.78
CA GLU A 156 -15.48 -13.53 11.48
C GLU A 156 -14.68 -14.30 12.53
N LEU A 157 -13.48 -14.76 12.17
CA LEU A 157 -12.57 -15.43 13.10
C LEU A 157 -12.14 -14.49 14.25
N GLY A 158 -11.99 -13.21 13.94
CA GLY A 158 -11.61 -12.15 14.87
C GLY A 158 -12.65 -11.82 15.93
N THR A 159 -13.93 -12.23 15.76
CA THR A 159 -14.99 -11.99 16.74
C THR A 159 -14.71 -12.58 18.13
N ARG A 160 -13.80 -13.54 18.21
CA ARG A 160 -13.35 -14.16 19.48
C ARG A 160 -12.32 -13.33 20.22
N ILE A 161 -11.74 -12.32 19.59
CA ILE A 161 -10.74 -11.42 20.15
C ILE A 161 -11.44 -10.16 20.65
N GLY A 162 -11.35 -9.89 21.95
CA GLY A 162 -11.91 -8.68 22.54
C GLY A 162 -11.18 -7.41 22.12
N ASP A 163 -11.85 -6.27 22.20
CA ASP A 163 -11.24 -4.97 21.90
C ASP A 163 -10.09 -4.63 22.85
N ASP A 164 -10.15 -5.11 24.08
CA ASP A 164 -9.10 -5.00 25.08
C ASP A 164 -7.80 -5.69 24.64
N MET A 165 -7.90 -6.86 24.03
CA MET A 165 -6.73 -7.59 23.49
C MET A 165 -6.09 -6.82 22.32
N LEU A 166 -6.89 -6.30 21.39
CA LEU A 166 -6.38 -5.50 20.28
C LEU A 166 -5.75 -4.20 20.79
N THR A 167 -6.41 -3.52 21.72
CA THR A 167 -5.89 -2.30 22.34
C THR A 167 -4.58 -2.57 23.08
N ALA A 168 -4.48 -3.69 23.80
CA ALA A 168 -3.23 -4.08 24.45
C ALA A 168 -2.10 -4.34 23.43
N ALA A 169 -2.39 -5.03 22.31
CA ALA A 169 -1.41 -5.26 21.23
C ALA A 169 -0.94 -3.93 20.61
N GLN A 170 -1.86 -3.00 20.34
CA GLN A 170 -1.54 -1.69 19.77
C GLN A 170 -0.72 -0.81 20.74
N SER A 171 -1.05 -0.84 22.04
CA SER A 171 -0.43 0.03 23.05
C SER A 171 1.07 -0.19 23.30
N VAL A 172 1.59 -1.34 22.90
CA VAL A 172 3.02 -1.67 23.06
C VAL A 172 3.86 -1.37 21.83
N ILE A 173 3.24 -0.89 20.74
CA ILE A 173 3.95 -0.50 19.51
C ILE A 173 4.70 0.79 19.76
N ARG A 174 5.95 0.83 19.34
CA ARG A 174 6.83 2.00 19.49
C ARG A 174 7.06 2.68 18.14
N PRO A 175 7.30 3.99 18.15
CA PRO A 175 7.63 4.73 16.92
C PRO A 175 8.83 4.14 16.15
N GLU A 176 9.80 3.58 16.87
CA GLU A 176 11.03 2.99 16.34
C GLU A 176 10.87 1.52 15.89
N ASP A 177 9.73 0.89 16.16
CA ASP A 177 9.47 -0.46 15.68
C ASP A 177 9.41 -0.45 14.14
N THR A 178 9.81 -1.55 13.52
CA THR A 178 9.71 -1.73 12.07
C THR A 178 8.25 -1.86 11.68
N ALA A 179 7.79 -0.98 10.81
CA ALA A 179 6.43 -1.00 10.26
C ALA A 179 6.36 -1.90 9.02
N CYS A 180 7.33 -1.74 8.10
CA CYS A 180 7.40 -2.57 6.91
C CYS A 180 8.85 -2.81 6.45
N ILE A 181 9.04 -3.89 5.70
CA ILE A 181 10.29 -4.26 5.03
C ILE A 181 10.03 -4.25 3.53
N LEU A 182 10.81 -3.45 2.80
CA LEU A 182 10.73 -3.38 1.35
C LEU A 182 12.01 -3.93 0.73
N TYR A 183 11.87 -4.77 -0.29
CA TYR A 183 13.01 -5.33 -1.00
C TYR A 183 13.44 -4.46 -2.17
N THR A 184 14.73 -4.11 -2.21
CA THR A 184 15.33 -3.34 -3.30
C THR A 184 16.27 -4.22 -4.12
N SER A 185 16.35 -3.96 -5.44
CA SER A 185 17.37 -4.54 -6.30
C SER A 185 18.72 -3.88 -5.97
N GLY A 186 19.46 -4.46 -5.03
CA GLY A 186 20.79 -3.97 -4.68
C GLY A 186 21.80 -4.19 -5.80
N SER A 187 22.97 -3.55 -5.68
CA SER A 187 24.16 -3.79 -6.53
C SER A 187 24.75 -5.21 -6.39
N THR A 188 24.21 -6.03 -5.49
CA THR A 188 24.55 -7.42 -5.25
C THR A 188 23.53 -8.35 -5.93
N ALA A 189 23.90 -9.62 -6.13
CA ALA A 189 23.06 -10.60 -6.83
C ALA A 189 21.69 -10.90 -6.18
N LEU A 190 21.50 -10.53 -4.90
CA LEU A 190 20.26 -10.78 -4.16
C LEU A 190 19.65 -9.47 -3.66
N PRO A 191 18.29 -9.35 -3.66
CA PRO A 191 17.59 -8.18 -3.12
C PRO A 191 17.90 -7.98 -1.62
N LYS A 192 17.92 -6.71 -1.19
CA LYS A 192 18.12 -6.33 0.21
C LYS A 192 16.78 -5.92 0.83
N GLY A 193 16.46 -6.47 2.01
CA GLY A 193 15.32 -6.04 2.82
C GLY A 193 15.67 -4.75 3.57
N VAL A 194 14.89 -3.69 3.36
CA VAL A 194 15.04 -2.39 4.01
C VAL A 194 13.94 -2.22 5.04
N PRO A 195 14.23 -2.24 6.36
CA PRO A 195 13.25 -1.99 7.39
C PRO A 195 12.93 -0.49 7.48
N LEU A 196 11.66 -0.15 7.54
CA LEU A 196 11.15 1.21 7.66
C LEU A 196 10.36 1.35 8.97
N HIS A 197 10.67 2.40 9.74
CA HIS A 197 10.06 2.66 11.05
C HIS A 197 8.79 3.49 10.94
N HIS A 198 7.83 3.27 11.84
CA HIS A 198 6.56 4.00 11.86
C HIS A 198 6.74 5.52 11.82
N TRP A 199 7.52 6.07 12.76
CA TRP A 199 7.67 7.52 12.88
C TRP A 199 8.31 8.15 11.66
N ALA A 200 9.31 7.47 11.06
CA ALA A 200 10.05 8.02 9.95
C ALA A 200 9.20 8.07 8.67
N MET A 201 8.33 7.05 8.46
CA MET A 201 7.36 7.06 7.37
C MET A 201 6.40 8.24 7.49
N ILE A 202 5.87 8.50 8.69
CA ILE A 202 4.92 9.59 8.96
C ILE A 202 5.59 10.96 8.78
N ASP A 203 6.76 11.16 9.38
CA ASP A 203 7.48 12.45 9.35
C ASP A 203 7.91 12.83 7.94
N ASN A 204 8.43 11.85 7.19
CA ASN A 204 8.84 12.06 5.82
C ASN A 204 7.65 12.38 4.92
N ALA A 205 6.59 11.59 5.02
CA ALA A 205 5.38 11.76 4.22
C ALA A 205 4.68 13.10 4.50
N TRP A 206 4.65 13.55 5.74
CA TRP A 206 4.19 14.89 6.08
C TRP A 206 4.99 15.96 5.31
N SER A 207 6.32 15.88 5.36
CA SER A 207 7.19 16.84 4.67
C SER A 207 7.00 16.84 3.16
N ILE A 208 6.71 15.68 2.57
CA ILE A 208 6.41 15.52 1.14
C ILE A 208 5.06 16.17 0.80
N GLY A 209 4.04 15.92 1.61
CA GLY A 209 2.70 16.49 1.40
C GLY A 209 2.68 18.01 1.53
N GLU A 210 3.44 18.58 2.48
CA GLU A 210 3.61 20.03 2.61
C GLU A 210 4.21 20.67 1.33
N ARG A 211 5.19 20.01 0.69
CA ARG A 211 5.79 20.49 -0.57
C ARG A 211 4.83 20.44 -1.76
N GLN A 212 3.87 19.55 -1.72
CA GLN A 212 2.81 19.42 -2.73
C GLN A 212 1.59 20.26 -2.39
N HIS A 213 1.61 20.99 -1.27
CA HIS A 213 0.49 21.77 -0.74
C HIS A 213 -0.79 20.91 -0.61
N LEU A 214 -0.64 19.68 -0.09
CA LEU A 214 -1.76 18.76 0.06
C LEU A 214 -2.75 19.26 1.11
N THR A 215 -4.01 19.02 0.85
CA THR A 215 -5.15 19.37 1.69
C THR A 215 -6.09 18.18 1.85
N PRO A 216 -7.05 18.23 2.78
CA PRO A 216 -8.07 17.18 2.88
C PRO A 216 -8.94 17.03 1.63
N ASP A 217 -9.00 18.03 0.75
CA ASP A 217 -9.81 17.98 -0.45
C ASP A 217 -9.10 17.29 -1.64
N ASP A 218 -7.84 16.91 -1.44
CA ASP A 218 -7.07 16.26 -2.48
C ASP A 218 -7.43 14.79 -2.64
N ARG A 219 -7.44 14.37 -3.91
CA ARG A 219 -7.72 13.02 -4.35
C ARG A 219 -6.57 12.52 -5.23
N LEU A 220 -5.86 11.53 -4.72
CA LEU A 220 -4.71 10.94 -5.42
C LEU A 220 -5.17 9.82 -6.33
N TRP A 221 -4.85 9.89 -7.63
CA TRP A 221 -4.85 8.70 -8.47
C TRP A 221 -3.57 7.89 -8.19
N LEU A 222 -3.74 6.66 -7.72
CA LEU A 222 -2.66 5.75 -7.35
C LEU A 222 -2.59 4.56 -8.32
N GLY A 223 -1.83 4.75 -9.41
CA GLY A 223 -1.54 3.69 -10.38
C GLY A 223 -0.18 3.02 -10.16
N VAL A 224 0.72 3.62 -9.35
CA VAL A 224 2.00 2.99 -8.99
C VAL A 224 1.76 1.84 -8.02
N ALA A 225 2.55 0.77 -8.16
CA ALA A 225 2.36 -0.42 -7.35
C ALA A 225 2.64 -0.15 -5.85
N LEU A 226 1.72 -0.62 -5.00
CA LEU A 226 1.81 -0.48 -3.55
C LEU A 226 2.98 -1.26 -2.91
N PHE A 227 3.56 -2.25 -3.59
CA PHE A 227 4.73 -2.94 -3.07
C PHE A 227 6.04 -2.12 -3.18
N TRP A 228 6.03 -0.96 -3.84
CA TRP A 228 7.15 -0.02 -3.87
C TRP A 228 7.01 1.09 -2.84
N SER A 229 8.14 1.57 -2.29
CA SER A 229 8.17 2.70 -1.36
C SER A 229 7.48 3.94 -1.91
N TYR A 230 7.57 4.17 -3.22
CA TYR A 230 6.89 5.28 -3.89
C TYR A 230 5.35 5.19 -3.77
N GLY A 231 4.78 3.97 -3.75
CA GLY A 231 3.35 3.73 -3.52
C GLY A 231 2.97 3.71 -2.04
N CYS A 232 3.45 2.68 -1.30
CA CYS A 232 2.95 2.41 0.06
C CYS A 232 3.55 3.31 1.15
N VAL A 233 4.66 3.99 0.90
CA VAL A 233 5.28 4.89 1.89
C VAL A 233 5.09 6.34 1.49
N ASN A 234 5.50 6.72 0.28
CA ASN A 234 5.47 8.11 -0.17
C ASN A 234 4.02 8.56 -0.48
N ALA A 235 3.41 8.00 -1.51
CA ALA A 235 2.08 8.41 -1.97
C ALA A 235 0.99 8.24 -0.89
N LEU A 236 0.89 7.03 -0.33
CA LEU A 236 -0.12 6.66 0.66
C LEU A 236 -0.09 7.59 1.89
N PHE A 237 1.08 7.71 2.53
CA PHE A 237 1.17 8.49 3.76
C PHE A 237 1.20 10.00 3.52
N ALA A 238 1.67 10.50 2.37
CA ALA A 238 1.56 11.92 2.05
C ALA A 238 0.09 12.37 2.04
N LEU A 239 -0.79 11.60 1.37
CA LEU A 239 -2.23 11.88 1.37
C LEU A 239 -2.85 11.67 2.76
N MET A 240 -2.53 10.56 3.43
CA MET A 240 -3.10 10.25 4.73
C MET A 240 -2.76 11.32 5.78
N THR A 241 -1.51 11.79 5.85
CA THR A 241 -1.10 12.84 6.81
C THR A 241 -1.77 14.18 6.56
N HIS A 242 -2.35 14.40 5.37
CA HIS A 242 -3.10 15.59 4.99
C HIS A 242 -4.62 15.36 4.90
N GLY A 243 -5.08 14.14 5.23
CA GLY A 243 -6.51 13.82 5.29
C GLY A 243 -7.19 13.66 3.94
N GLY A 244 -6.44 13.44 2.87
CA GLY A 244 -6.94 13.28 1.51
C GLY A 244 -7.49 11.89 1.20
N THR A 245 -7.93 11.70 -0.04
CA THR A 245 -8.52 10.46 -0.57
C THR A 245 -7.58 9.78 -1.55
N ILE A 246 -7.55 8.46 -1.55
CA ILE A 246 -6.78 7.65 -2.49
C ILE A 246 -7.73 6.91 -3.42
N VAL A 247 -7.53 7.07 -4.72
CA VAL A 247 -8.26 6.38 -5.79
C VAL A 247 -7.33 5.31 -6.36
N LEU A 248 -7.65 4.05 -6.10
CA LEU A 248 -6.83 2.91 -6.51
C LEU A 248 -7.08 2.54 -7.96
N GLN A 249 -6.02 2.23 -8.66
CA GLN A 249 -6.06 1.48 -9.90
C GLN A 249 -5.32 0.15 -9.66
N HIS A 250 -6.02 -0.96 -9.84
CA HIS A 250 -5.54 -2.31 -9.49
C HIS A 250 -4.19 -2.65 -10.14
N HIS A 251 -4.03 -2.31 -11.41
CA HIS A 251 -2.78 -2.29 -12.15
C HIS A 251 -2.81 -1.18 -13.19
N PHE A 252 -1.68 -0.61 -13.52
CA PHE A 252 -1.63 0.47 -14.49
C PHE A 252 -2.13 0.03 -15.88
N GLU A 253 -3.14 0.73 -16.39
CA GLU A 253 -3.67 0.71 -17.75
C GLU A 253 -4.01 2.16 -18.11
N PRO A 254 -3.48 2.72 -19.22
CA PRO A 254 -3.55 4.16 -19.48
C PRO A 254 -4.97 4.68 -19.71
N GLY A 255 -5.83 3.95 -20.41
CA GLY A 255 -7.22 4.37 -20.65
C GLY A 255 -8.02 4.37 -19.36
N GLU A 256 -7.87 3.38 -18.49
CA GLU A 256 -8.51 3.36 -17.18
C GLU A 256 -7.98 4.46 -16.27
N ALA A 257 -6.67 4.75 -16.32
CA ALA A 257 -6.10 5.87 -15.58
C ALA A 257 -6.78 7.20 -15.93
N LEU A 258 -6.95 7.47 -17.23
CA LEU A 258 -7.64 8.68 -17.71
C LEU A 258 -9.09 8.73 -17.22
N ARG A 259 -9.83 7.61 -17.31
CA ARG A 259 -11.21 7.50 -16.84
C ARG A 259 -11.35 7.71 -15.33
N LEU A 260 -10.45 7.11 -14.54
CA LEU A 260 -10.44 7.27 -13.08
C LEU A 260 -10.15 8.70 -12.67
N ILE A 261 -9.14 9.34 -13.26
CA ILE A 261 -8.78 10.73 -12.96
C ILE A 261 -9.96 11.67 -13.24
N GLU A 262 -10.64 11.51 -14.39
CA GLU A 262 -11.82 12.29 -14.74
C GLU A 262 -12.99 12.00 -13.80
N ARG A 263 -13.40 10.72 -13.66
CA ARG A 263 -14.57 10.30 -12.88
C ARG A 263 -14.46 10.74 -11.43
N GLU A 264 -13.30 10.52 -10.83
CA GLU A 264 -13.05 10.79 -9.42
C GLU A 264 -12.52 12.22 -9.18
N ARG A 265 -12.33 13.00 -10.26
CA ARG A 265 -11.76 14.35 -10.21
C ARG A 265 -10.47 14.39 -9.39
N CYS A 266 -9.55 13.48 -9.71
CA CYS A 266 -8.28 13.40 -9.00
C CYS A 266 -7.48 14.69 -9.17
N THR A 267 -6.91 15.19 -8.07
CA THR A 267 -6.14 16.44 -8.02
C THR A 267 -4.63 16.19 -7.95
N VAL A 268 -4.24 14.96 -7.57
CA VAL A 268 -2.84 14.58 -7.32
C VAL A 268 -2.47 13.39 -8.20
N PHE A 269 -1.32 13.53 -8.86
CA PHE A 269 -0.75 12.50 -9.73
C PHE A 269 0.53 11.93 -9.12
N TYR A 270 0.60 10.61 -8.98
CA TYR A 270 1.83 9.90 -8.67
C TYR A 270 2.14 8.91 -9.79
N GLY A 271 3.19 9.15 -10.55
CA GLY A 271 3.54 8.30 -11.67
C GLY A 271 4.95 8.57 -12.20
N THR A 272 5.33 7.78 -13.17
CA THR A 272 6.60 7.88 -13.87
C THR A 272 6.38 8.22 -15.34
N ALA A 273 7.45 8.59 -16.06
CA ALA A 273 7.39 8.82 -17.49
C ALA A 273 6.86 7.61 -18.27
N ALA A 274 7.12 6.38 -17.79
CA ALA A 274 6.60 5.15 -18.37
C ALA A 274 5.06 5.04 -18.26
N MET A 275 4.44 5.77 -17.34
CA MET A 275 2.98 5.84 -17.18
C MET A 275 2.42 7.06 -17.92
N SER A 276 3.07 8.23 -17.79
CA SER A 276 2.57 9.48 -18.37
C SER A 276 2.55 9.46 -19.89
N ARG A 277 3.58 8.89 -20.53
CA ARG A 277 3.66 8.84 -22.00
C ARG A 277 2.51 8.03 -22.62
N PRO A 278 2.23 6.77 -22.23
CA PRO A 278 1.07 6.03 -22.78
C PRO A 278 -0.28 6.72 -22.51
N MET A 279 -0.41 7.46 -21.39
CA MET A 279 -1.63 8.23 -21.11
C MET A 279 -1.78 9.40 -22.10
N LEU A 280 -0.70 10.15 -22.40
CA LEU A 280 -0.72 11.25 -23.37
C LEU A 280 -0.99 10.76 -24.80
N GLU A 281 -0.45 9.60 -25.16
CA GLU A 281 -0.60 8.99 -26.48
C GLU A 281 -1.91 8.18 -26.63
N HIS A 282 -2.69 8.02 -25.55
CA HIS A 282 -3.93 7.26 -25.58
C HIS A 282 -4.99 7.93 -26.46
N PRO A 283 -5.74 7.20 -27.31
CA PRO A 283 -6.74 7.76 -28.21
C PRO A 283 -7.80 8.61 -27.49
N GLU A 284 -8.24 8.19 -26.30
CA GLU A 284 -9.24 8.90 -25.50
C GLU A 284 -8.68 10.15 -24.78
N ARG A 285 -7.35 10.44 -24.83
CA ARG A 285 -6.75 11.53 -24.04
C ARG A 285 -7.42 12.88 -24.24
N LEU A 286 -7.74 13.22 -25.49
CA LEU A 286 -8.37 14.52 -25.83
C LEU A 286 -9.85 14.57 -25.49
N GLU A 287 -10.49 13.44 -25.26
CA GLU A 287 -11.89 13.33 -24.88
C GLU A 287 -12.11 13.39 -23.37
N ARG A 288 -11.01 13.30 -22.58
CA ARG A 288 -11.03 13.25 -21.13
C ARG A 288 -10.70 14.59 -20.48
N ASP A 289 -11.51 14.98 -19.48
CA ASP A 289 -11.27 16.15 -18.65
C ASP A 289 -10.32 15.82 -17.48
N LEU A 290 -9.07 16.19 -17.64
CA LEU A 290 -8.06 16.07 -16.56
C LEU A 290 -7.80 17.41 -15.86
N SER A 291 -8.63 18.43 -16.04
CA SER A 291 -8.44 19.78 -15.49
C SER A 291 -8.44 19.83 -13.96
N SER A 292 -8.87 18.78 -13.28
CA SER A 292 -8.77 18.65 -11.83
C SER A 292 -7.34 18.42 -11.32
N LEU A 293 -6.44 17.87 -12.15
CA LEU A 293 -5.05 17.66 -11.76
C LEU A 293 -4.36 18.99 -11.49
N ARG A 294 -3.74 19.12 -10.32
CA ARG A 294 -3.01 20.34 -9.93
C ARG A 294 -1.57 20.09 -9.50
N THR A 295 -1.33 19.00 -8.77
CA THR A 295 -0.04 18.70 -8.14
C THR A 295 0.30 17.23 -8.20
N GLY A 296 1.43 16.86 -7.66
CA GLY A 296 1.86 15.48 -7.53
C GLY A 296 3.37 15.32 -7.57
N THR A 297 3.80 14.09 -7.79
CA THR A 297 5.22 13.78 -7.92
C THR A 297 5.51 12.94 -9.16
N THR A 298 6.73 13.07 -9.65
CA THR A 298 7.30 12.18 -10.66
C THR A 298 8.80 12.03 -10.43
N ILE A 299 9.41 11.08 -11.12
CA ILE A 299 10.85 10.80 -11.08
C ILE A 299 11.38 10.90 -12.50
N GLY A 300 12.40 11.72 -12.73
CA GLY A 300 13.03 11.75 -14.04
C GLY A 300 13.72 13.05 -14.43
N THR A 301 14.09 13.13 -15.70
CA THR A 301 14.67 14.33 -16.31
C THR A 301 13.62 15.42 -16.47
N PRO A 302 14.02 16.68 -16.72
CA PRO A 302 13.06 17.77 -16.99
C PRO A 302 12.04 17.43 -18.09
N GLU A 303 12.48 16.76 -19.17
CA GLU A 303 11.61 16.31 -20.26
C GLU A 303 10.58 15.28 -19.80
N GLN A 304 10.94 14.41 -18.86
CA GLN A 304 10.04 13.42 -18.25
C GLN A 304 9.04 14.07 -17.29
N VAL A 305 9.47 15.09 -16.56
CA VAL A 305 8.57 15.90 -15.71
C VAL A 305 7.55 16.63 -16.59
N GLN A 306 7.97 17.15 -17.75
CA GLN A 306 7.07 17.85 -18.68
C GLN A 306 5.89 16.98 -19.13
N LEU A 307 6.07 15.65 -19.26
CA LEU A 307 4.96 14.73 -19.60
C LEU A 307 3.82 14.78 -18.57
N VAL A 308 4.14 14.99 -17.30
CA VAL A 308 3.12 15.10 -16.24
C VAL A 308 2.45 16.47 -16.26
N VAL A 309 3.21 17.52 -16.57
CA VAL A 309 2.65 18.88 -16.79
C VAL A 309 1.69 18.88 -17.98
N ASP A 310 2.05 18.17 -19.06
CA ASP A 310 1.20 18.04 -20.26
C ASP A 310 -0.09 17.24 -20.01
N LEU A 311 -0.11 16.38 -18.98
CA LEU A 311 -1.35 15.72 -18.51
C LEU A 311 -2.30 16.70 -17.80
N GLY A 312 -1.78 17.81 -17.24
CA GLY A 312 -2.57 18.83 -16.57
C GLY A 312 -2.03 19.29 -15.21
N ALA A 313 -1.18 18.52 -14.54
CA ALA A 313 -0.67 18.85 -13.22
C ALA A 313 0.46 19.91 -13.33
N GLN A 314 0.21 21.12 -12.85
CA GLN A 314 1.11 22.27 -13.02
C GLN A 314 2.19 22.37 -11.92
N GLU A 315 1.90 21.88 -10.71
CA GLU A 315 2.79 21.99 -9.55
C GLU A 315 3.41 20.62 -9.25
N ILE A 316 4.33 20.14 -10.11
CA ILE A 316 4.94 18.83 -9.95
C ILE A 316 6.26 18.90 -9.20
N CYS A 317 6.34 18.12 -8.12
CA CYS A 317 7.60 17.84 -7.44
C CYS A 317 8.37 16.74 -8.17
N ASN A 318 9.57 17.07 -8.65
CA ASN A 318 10.48 16.01 -9.11
C ASN A 318 11.20 15.42 -7.91
N VAL A 319 11.00 14.13 -7.66
CA VAL A 319 11.58 13.44 -6.50
C VAL A 319 12.77 12.59 -6.91
N TYR A 320 13.76 12.56 -6.05
CA TYR A 320 14.87 11.61 -6.08
C TYR A 320 14.88 10.87 -4.76
N GLY A 321 15.00 9.55 -4.78
CA GLY A 321 14.95 8.84 -3.52
C GLY A 321 15.50 7.43 -3.57
N LEU A 322 15.73 6.92 -2.38
CA LEU A 322 16.07 5.53 -2.09
C LEU A 322 15.03 4.99 -1.12
N THR A 323 14.80 3.69 -1.14
CA THR A 323 13.90 3.06 -0.17
C THR A 323 14.37 3.31 1.26
N GLU A 324 15.69 3.30 1.51
CA GLU A 324 16.35 3.58 2.79
C GLU A 324 16.11 5.02 3.29
N ALA A 325 15.76 5.92 2.40
CA ALA A 325 15.39 7.31 2.70
C ALA A 325 13.87 7.55 2.57
N PHE A 326 13.06 6.50 2.70
CA PHE A 326 11.59 6.54 2.64
C PHE A 326 11.04 7.07 1.31
N GLY A 327 11.77 6.89 0.22
CA GLY A 327 11.38 7.36 -1.10
C GLY A 327 11.67 8.84 -1.37
N ASN A 328 12.57 9.44 -0.61
CA ASN A 328 13.13 10.78 -0.87
C ASN A 328 14.48 10.70 -1.52
#